data_2540a3b9e7121e228eaf4ce11bb2ae32
#
_entry.id   2540a3b9e7121e228eaf4ce11bb2ae32
#
_cell.length_a   1.000
_cell.length_b   1.000
_cell.length_c   1.000
_cell.angle_alpha   90.00
_cell.angle_beta   90.00
_cell.angle_gamma   90.00
#
_symmetry.space_group_name_H-M   'P 1'
#
loop_
_entity.id
_entity.type
_entity.pdbx_description
1 polymer ?
#
loop_
_entity_poly.entity_id
_entity_poly.type
_entity_poly.pdbx_seq_one_letter_code
_entity_poly.pdbx_strand_id
1 'polypeptide(L)'
;MKRLSVILLSFLLYLPLYAQFRGTVYIDTDQSGTFDKGDKPLAGVMVTDGMNVVKTNKKGRFSLPGFEKTRFISMTTPARFETQQFYLPVKENRKSYDFLLTESERTQPREHS
;
A
#
# COMPACT_ATOMS: atom_id res chain seq x y z
N MET A 1 3.73 41.35 8.05
CA MET A 1 4.79 40.37 7.82
C MET A 1 4.78 39.26 8.83
N LYS A 2 4.63 39.55 10.10
CA LYS A 2 4.57 38.51 11.11
C LYS A 2 3.38 37.56 10.90
N ARG A 3 2.29 38.07 10.38
CA ARG A 3 1.11 37.25 10.14
C ARG A 3 1.32 36.19 9.07
N LEU A 4 2.08 36.53 8.05
CA LEU A 4 2.38 35.57 7.00
C LEU A 4 3.22 34.41 7.52
N SER A 5 4.17 34.69 8.39
CA SER A 5 5.00 33.65 8.98
C SER A 5 4.17 32.67 9.81
N VAL A 6 3.23 33.21 10.58
CA VAL A 6 2.36 32.37 11.41
C VAL A 6 1.49 31.46 10.55
N ILE A 7 0.95 32.01 9.48
CA ILE A 7 0.10 31.23 8.57
C ILE A 7 0.88 30.10 7.91
N LEU A 8 2.08 30.40 7.45
CA LEU A 8 2.94 29.38 6.83
C LEU A 8 3.29 28.27 7.81
N LEU A 9 3.58 28.64 9.04
CA LEU A 9 3.91 27.68 10.07
C LEU A 9 2.73 26.75 10.35
N SER A 10 1.54 27.29 10.47
CA SER A 10 0.35 26.49 10.68
C SER A 10 0.11 25.52 9.52
N PHE A 11 0.30 25.98 8.31
CA PHE A 11 0.13 25.12 7.14
C PHE A 11 1.09 23.95 7.16
N LEU A 12 2.34 24.19 7.50
CA LEU A 12 3.35 23.14 7.57
C LEU A 12 3.04 22.10 8.65
N LEU A 13 2.41 22.52 9.73
CA LEU A 13 2.06 21.58 10.80
C LEU A 13 1.03 20.55 10.39
N TYR A 14 0.19 20.86 9.41
CA TYR A 14 -0.80 19.90 8.96
C TYR A 14 -0.28 18.87 7.98
N LEU A 15 0.81 19.16 7.29
CA LEU A 15 1.32 18.26 6.26
C LEU A 15 1.72 16.87 6.77
N PRO A 16 2.40 16.72 7.90
CA PRO A 16 2.82 15.39 8.36
C PRO A 16 1.70 14.48 8.78
N LEU A 17 0.47 15.00 8.93
CA LEU A 17 -0.64 14.19 9.44
C LEU A 17 -1.30 13.33 8.37
N TYR A 18 -0.93 13.51 7.09
CA TYR A 18 -1.69 12.87 6.02
C TYR A 18 -1.07 11.60 5.45
N ALA A 19 0.10 11.21 5.90
CA ALA A 19 0.73 10.05 5.29
C ALA A 19 1.60 9.31 6.30
N GLN A 20 0.96 8.73 7.28
CA GLN A 20 1.68 7.99 8.31
C GLN A 20 2.15 6.64 7.82
N PHE A 21 1.38 5.98 6.98
CA PHE A 21 1.74 4.68 6.42
C PHE A 21 1.68 4.76 4.91
N ARG A 22 2.76 4.36 4.27
CA ARG A 22 2.87 4.38 2.81
C ARG A 22 3.48 3.10 2.32
N GLY A 23 3.17 2.77 1.08
CA GLY A 23 3.76 1.61 0.47
C GLY A 23 3.37 1.49 -0.99
N THR A 24 3.79 0.40 -1.59
CA THR A 24 3.53 0.11 -2.99
C THR A 24 3.11 -1.35 -3.12
N VAL A 25 2.19 -1.61 -4.04
CA VAL A 25 1.80 -2.97 -4.38
C VAL A 25 2.40 -3.32 -5.73
N TYR A 26 3.14 -4.42 -5.78
CA TYR A 26 3.86 -4.87 -6.98
C TYR A 26 3.37 -6.24 -7.43
N ILE A 27 3.50 -6.50 -8.72
CA ILE A 27 3.34 -7.82 -9.28
C ILE A 27 4.72 -8.42 -9.47
N ASP A 28 4.94 -9.60 -8.89
CA ASP A 28 6.20 -10.34 -9.00
C ASP A 28 6.22 -11.04 -10.35
N THR A 29 6.77 -10.36 -11.34
CA THR A 29 6.69 -10.84 -12.73
C THR A 29 7.60 -12.02 -13.00
N ASP A 30 8.69 -12.17 -12.26
CA ASP A 30 9.61 -13.27 -12.45
C ASP A 30 9.47 -14.37 -11.41
N GLN A 31 8.47 -14.24 -10.53
CA GLN A 31 8.16 -15.21 -9.50
C GLN A 31 9.34 -15.51 -8.59
N SER A 32 10.18 -14.49 -8.37
CA SER A 32 11.36 -14.66 -7.52
C SER A 32 11.01 -14.69 -6.03
N GLY A 33 9.84 -14.19 -5.67
CA GLY A 33 9.44 -14.06 -4.27
C GLY A 33 10.02 -12.84 -3.59
N THR A 34 10.77 -12.01 -4.29
CA THR A 34 11.40 -10.82 -3.75
C THR A 34 11.16 -9.64 -4.68
N PHE A 35 11.24 -8.44 -4.11
CA PHE A 35 11.11 -7.22 -4.91
C PHE A 35 12.35 -7.05 -5.78
N ASP A 36 12.14 -6.76 -7.06
CA ASP A 36 13.25 -6.47 -7.95
C ASP A 36 12.80 -5.53 -9.07
N LYS A 37 13.72 -5.19 -9.96
CA LYS A 37 13.47 -4.18 -10.98
C LYS A 37 12.41 -4.58 -12.00
N GLY A 38 12.20 -5.86 -12.19
CA GLY A 38 11.22 -6.33 -13.16
C GLY A 38 9.80 -6.29 -12.65
N ASP A 39 9.62 -6.06 -11.37
CA ASP A 39 8.29 -6.07 -10.79
C ASP A 39 7.49 -4.84 -11.22
N LYS A 40 6.22 -5.03 -11.47
CA LYS A 40 5.35 -3.96 -11.96
C LYS A 40 4.39 -3.49 -10.90
N PRO A 41 4.19 -2.18 -10.78
CA PRO A 41 3.20 -1.68 -9.82
C PRO A 41 1.78 -2.04 -10.26
N LEU A 42 0.91 -2.23 -9.29
CA LEU A 42 -0.49 -2.57 -9.56
C LEU A 42 -1.41 -1.53 -8.96
N ALA A 43 -2.19 -0.88 -9.82
CA ALA A 43 -3.16 0.11 -9.42
C ALA A 43 -4.48 -0.54 -8.98
N GLY A 44 -5.27 0.18 -8.21
CA GLY A 44 -6.61 -0.24 -7.86
C GLY A 44 -6.71 -1.27 -6.76
N VAL A 45 -5.63 -1.54 -6.04
CA VAL A 45 -5.63 -2.49 -4.93
C VAL A 45 -6.09 -1.79 -3.67
N MET A 46 -7.03 -2.40 -2.96
CA MET A 46 -7.54 -1.84 -1.72
C MET A 46 -6.63 -2.15 -0.56
N VAL A 47 -6.25 -1.11 0.18
CA VAL A 47 -5.37 -1.23 1.34
C VAL A 47 -6.01 -0.50 2.50
N THR A 48 -5.89 -1.04 3.70
CA THR A 48 -6.54 -0.47 4.87
C THR A 48 -5.61 -0.45 6.08
N ASP A 49 -5.83 0.53 6.94
CA ASP A 49 -5.17 0.60 8.25
C ASP A 49 -6.08 0.09 9.37
N GLY A 50 -7.23 -0.45 9.01
CA GLY A 50 -8.24 -0.92 9.97
C GLY A 50 -9.44 0.00 10.08
N MET A 51 -9.31 1.25 9.66
CA MET A 51 -10.39 2.22 9.70
C MET A 51 -10.55 2.91 8.34
N ASN A 52 -9.45 3.24 7.71
CA ASN A 52 -9.45 3.91 6.42
C ASN A 52 -9.13 2.91 5.32
N VAL A 53 -9.74 3.07 4.16
CA VAL A 53 -9.50 2.23 2.99
C VAL A 53 -9.15 3.12 1.82
N VAL A 54 -8.06 2.80 1.14
CA VAL A 54 -7.63 3.52 -0.05
C VAL A 54 -7.33 2.53 -1.15
N LYS A 55 -7.21 3.03 -2.38
CA LYS A 55 -6.79 2.22 -3.52
C LYS A 55 -5.44 2.70 -4.00
N THR A 56 -4.62 1.78 -4.46
CA THR A 56 -3.33 2.16 -5.04
C THR A 56 -3.55 2.97 -6.32
N ASN A 57 -2.64 3.90 -6.56
CA ASN A 57 -2.70 4.75 -7.75
C ASN A 57 -2.02 4.06 -8.94
N LYS A 58 -1.82 4.79 -10.03
CA LYS A 58 -1.22 4.23 -11.24
C LYS A 58 0.19 3.72 -11.03
N LYS A 59 0.88 4.23 -10.03
CA LYS A 59 2.22 3.78 -9.68
C LYS A 59 2.20 2.69 -8.61
N GLY A 60 1.03 2.17 -8.30
CA GLY A 60 0.88 1.14 -7.29
C GLY A 60 1.02 1.63 -5.86
N ARG A 61 1.05 2.92 -5.65
CA ARG A 61 1.33 3.51 -4.33
C ARG A 61 0.07 3.81 -3.56
N PHE A 62 0.18 3.73 -2.25
CA PHE A 62 -0.91 4.10 -1.35
C PHE A 62 -0.36 4.88 -0.17
N SER A 63 -1.24 5.67 0.45
CA SER A 63 -0.95 6.38 1.68
C SER A 63 -2.15 6.26 2.59
N LEU A 64 -1.90 5.97 3.85
CA LEU A 64 -2.94 5.83 4.85
C LEU A 64 -2.58 6.68 6.05
N PRO A 65 -3.56 7.41 6.63
CA PRO A 65 -3.28 8.23 7.80
C PRO A 65 -3.02 7.42 9.06
N GLY A 66 -3.58 6.22 9.14
CA GLY A 66 -3.49 5.46 10.36
C GLY A 66 -4.44 6.00 11.42
N PHE A 67 -4.50 5.31 12.53
CA PHE A 67 -5.22 5.78 13.70
C PHE A 67 -4.56 5.15 14.93
N GLU A 68 -5.05 5.55 16.10
CA GLU A 68 -4.42 5.18 17.36
C GLU A 68 -4.23 3.68 17.55
N LYS A 69 -5.18 2.89 17.08
CA LYS A 69 -5.15 1.45 17.26
C LYS A 69 -4.67 0.67 16.05
N THR A 70 -4.08 1.34 15.07
CA THR A 70 -3.57 0.64 13.88
C THR A 70 -2.47 -0.33 14.29
N ARG A 71 -2.71 -1.62 14.01
CA ARG A 71 -1.76 -2.70 14.32
C ARG A 71 -1.19 -3.32 13.07
N PHE A 72 -1.95 -3.30 11.99
CA PHE A 72 -1.58 -3.95 10.73
C PHE A 72 -1.98 -3.05 9.58
N ILE A 73 -1.20 -3.11 8.51
CA ILE A 73 -1.60 -2.58 7.22
C ILE A 73 -1.96 -3.79 6.38
N SER A 74 -3.17 -3.84 5.88
CA SER A 74 -3.69 -5.01 5.18
C SER A 74 -4.13 -4.66 3.77
N MET A 75 -4.03 -5.63 2.90
CA MET A 75 -4.41 -5.50 1.51
C MET A 75 -5.49 -6.53 1.18
N THR A 76 -6.47 -6.14 0.38
CA THR A 76 -7.42 -7.10 -0.18
C THR A 76 -6.80 -7.66 -1.45
N THR A 77 -6.48 -8.94 -1.44
CA THR A 77 -5.85 -9.57 -2.60
C THR A 77 -6.83 -9.57 -3.77
N PRO A 78 -6.45 -8.98 -4.91
CA PRO A 78 -7.35 -8.97 -6.07
C PRO A 78 -7.60 -10.37 -6.62
N ALA A 79 -8.71 -10.54 -7.32
CA ALA A 79 -9.21 -11.86 -7.72
C ALA A 79 -8.25 -12.70 -8.56
N ARG A 80 -7.39 -12.07 -9.33
CA ARG A 80 -6.48 -12.81 -10.22
C ARG A 80 -5.10 -13.01 -9.65
N PHE A 81 -4.93 -12.71 -8.37
CA PHE A 81 -3.61 -12.72 -7.76
C PHE A 81 -3.60 -13.52 -6.48
N GLU A 82 -2.40 -13.90 -6.09
CA GLU A 82 -2.14 -14.55 -4.82
C GLU A 82 -1.01 -13.82 -4.13
N THR A 83 -0.96 -13.92 -2.81
CA THR A 83 0.14 -13.36 -2.06
C THR A 83 0.44 -14.25 -0.87
N GLN A 84 1.70 -14.29 -0.48
CA GLN A 84 2.09 -15.02 0.72
C GLN A 84 1.77 -14.22 1.97
N GLN A 85 1.65 -12.91 1.84
CA GLN A 85 1.38 -12.07 2.99
C GLN A 85 0.51 -10.90 2.57
N PHE A 86 -0.73 -10.87 3.04
CA PHE A 86 -1.67 -9.80 2.71
C PHE A 86 -1.79 -8.78 3.83
N TYR A 87 -0.99 -8.90 4.88
CA TYR A 87 -0.96 -7.92 5.95
C TYR A 87 0.46 -7.77 6.47
N LEU A 88 0.76 -6.60 6.99
CA LEU A 88 2.08 -6.28 7.53
C LEU A 88 1.90 -5.63 8.89
N PRO A 89 2.56 -6.15 9.93
CA PRO A 89 2.49 -5.52 11.25
C PRO A 89 3.11 -4.13 11.24
N VAL A 90 2.52 -3.23 11.98
CA VAL A 90 3.06 -1.89 12.15
C VAL A 90 4.27 -1.97 13.06
N LYS A 91 5.38 -1.40 12.60
CA LYS A 91 6.64 -1.36 13.35
C LYS A 91 7.25 0.03 13.27
N GLU A 92 7.89 0.46 14.34
CA GLU A 92 8.45 1.80 14.40
C GLU A 92 9.46 2.11 13.31
N ASN A 93 10.32 1.15 12.99
CA ASN A 93 11.36 1.37 12.00
C ASN A 93 10.98 0.94 10.60
N ARG A 94 9.75 0.54 10.38
CA ARG A 94 9.33 0.18 9.03
C ARG A 94 8.94 1.45 8.29
N LYS A 95 9.66 1.74 7.22
CA LYS A 95 9.44 2.96 6.44
C LYS A 95 8.45 2.79 5.31
N SER A 96 8.27 1.58 4.83
CA SER A 96 7.38 1.31 3.71
C SER A 96 6.66 0.00 3.93
N TYR A 97 5.38 -0.04 3.56
CA TYR A 97 4.54 -1.23 3.69
C TYR A 97 4.21 -1.72 2.30
N ASP A 98 5.14 -2.49 1.74
CA ASP A 98 5.02 -2.94 0.36
C ASP A 98 4.48 -4.36 0.30
N PHE A 99 3.66 -4.62 -0.71
CA PHE A 99 3.05 -5.92 -0.93
C PHE A 99 3.46 -6.47 -2.28
N LEU A 100 3.64 -7.78 -2.33
CA LEU A 100 4.05 -8.47 -3.54
C LEU A 100 2.99 -9.51 -3.91
N LEU A 101 2.51 -9.44 -5.14
CA LEU A 101 1.48 -10.33 -5.65
C LEU A 101 2.02 -11.15 -6.80
N THR A 102 1.54 -12.37 -6.95
CA THR A 102 1.82 -13.18 -8.13
C THR A 102 0.51 -13.50 -8.81
N GLU A 103 0.53 -13.66 -10.13
CA GLU A 103 -0.65 -14.08 -10.83
C GLU A 103 -1.03 -15.49 -10.42
N SER A 104 -2.31 -15.66 -10.14
CA SER A 104 -2.81 -16.94 -9.70
C SER A 104 -3.03 -17.86 -10.88
N GLU A 105 -2.60 -19.10 -10.75
CA GLU A 105 -2.88 -20.09 -11.77
C GLU A 105 -4.36 -20.35 -11.91
N ARG A 106 -5.14 -20.03 -10.91
CA ARG A 106 -6.58 -20.17 -10.93
C ARG A 106 -7.28 -19.22 -11.87
N THR A 107 -6.58 -18.18 -12.33
CA THR A 107 -7.18 -17.24 -13.26
C THR A 107 -7.18 -17.76 -14.67
N GLN A 108 -6.43 -18.81 -14.96
CA GLN A 108 -6.39 -19.35 -16.29
C GLN A 108 -7.70 -20.05 -16.60
N PRO A 109 -8.16 -20.00 -17.87
CA PRO A 109 -9.40 -20.65 -18.24
C PRO A 109 -9.32 -22.14 -17.92
N ARG A 110 -10.35 -22.62 -17.26
CA ARG A 110 -10.41 -24.02 -16.97
C ARG A 110 -11.28 -24.69 -17.96
N GLU A 111 -10.85 -25.78 -18.34
CA GLU A 111 -11.69 -26.45 -19.14
C GLU A 111 -12.71 -27.08 -18.38
N HIS A 112 -13.13 -27.05 -17.71
CA HIS A 112 -14.05 -27.57 -17.06
C HIS A 112 -14.51 -27.22 -16.46
N SER A 113 -14.46 -26.96 -16.65
CA SER A 113 -14.82 -27.16 -16.11
C SER A 113 -15.46 -27.46 -15.72
#